data_3b73f4cce34beed2d4314155a2805823
#
_entry.id   3b73f4cce34beed2d4314155a2805823
#
_cell.length_a   1.000
_cell.length_b   1.000
_cell.length_c   1.000
_cell.angle_alpha   90.00
_cell.angle_beta   90.00
_cell.angle_gamma   90.00
#
_symmetry.space_group_name_H-M   'P 1'
#
loop_
_entity.id
_entity.type
_entity.pdbx_description
1 polymer ?
#
loop_
_entity_poly.entity_id
_entity_poly.type
_entity_poly.pdbx_seq_one_letter_code
_entity_poly.pdbx_strand_id
1 'polypeptide(L)'
;MKNSKQKNGIWLGKMELPDLVQLANKKVSSASAQNAGTLGGPYLTKLKGRGMEFAEARPYQPGDDVRHIDWRVTARTGRTHTKLFREERERPVMLVLDQAQPMFFGSRERLKSVQAARIAALLGWRALFRGDRVGGVLFSEQMHHEFRPRADRRHYLRLLSHIMTEHNLLVDRMNEGEWSFNSKFMFAEALRRVRHVVQPGSLVYVFSDFSGFDAECRKHLFQLSKQNQVQVYFITDPLEKDTPSSGRYAMSDGKSTTWVNAGNKETRQIYTNTFEQQQERIASELRLCRVNLNLLSTVDNVSEV
;
A
#
# COMPACT_ATOMS: atom_id res chain seq x y z
N MET A 1 -25.38 12.51 20.99
CA MET A 1 -24.74 11.19 20.99
C MET A 1 -23.96 10.87 19.69
N LYS A 2 -23.31 11.86 19.01
CA LYS A 2 -22.59 11.65 17.71
C LYS A 2 -21.05 11.55 17.82
N ASN A 3 -20.47 11.68 19.02
CA ASN A 3 -19.01 11.80 19.19
C ASN A 3 -18.30 10.55 19.75
N SER A 4 -19.00 9.46 20.07
CA SER A 4 -18.37 8.24 20.61
C SER A 4 -17.91 7.23 19.55
N LYS A 5 -18.38 7.35 18.29
CA LYS A 5 -17.99 6.47 17.17
C LYS A 5 -16.52 6.70 16.69
N GLN A 6 -15.86 7.79 17.12
CA GLN A 6 -14.57 8.23 16.57
C GLN A 6 -13.31 7.56 17.18
N LYS A 7 -13.41 6.65 18.15
CA LYS A 7 -12.23 6.11 18.85
C LYS A 7 -12.07 4.58 18.85
N ASN A 8 -12.88 3.82 18.13
CA ASN A 8 -12.94 2.37 18.35
C ASN A 8 -12.13 1.50 17.37
N GLY A 9 -11.33 2.05 16.46
CA GLY A 9 -10.58 1.22 15.49
C GLY A 9 -11.46 0.43 14.51
N ILE A 10 -12.78 0.62 14.56
CA ILE A 10 -13.79 -0.02 13.70
C ILE A 10 -14.23 0.93 12.59
N TRP A 11 -14.60 2.18 12.95
CA TRP A 11 -14.95 3.23 11.99
C TRP A 11 -13.77 4.16 11.74
N LEU A 12 -13.65 4.63 10.49
CA LEU A 12 -12.70 5.67 10.14
C LEU A 12 -13.31 7.05 10.41
N GLY A 13 -12.66 7.82 11.28
CA GLY A 13 -13.05 9.20 11.58
C GLY A 13 -12.74 10.15 10.40
N LYS A 14 -13.56 11.21 10.22
CA LYS A 14 -13.45 12.14 9.08
C LYS A 14 -12.06 12.75 8.87
N MET A 15 -11.28 12.93 9.91
CA MET A 15 -9.92 13.51 9.85
C MET A 15 -8.81 12.48 10.02
N GLU A 16 -9.14 11.21 10.28
CA GLU A 16 -8.14 10.19 10.62
C GLU A 16 -7.11 9.97 9.51
N LEU A 17 -7.56 9.76 8.27
CA LEU A 17 -6.66 9.56 7.12
C LEU A 17 -6.03 10.88 6.64
N PRO A 18 -6.78 12.02 6.54
CA PRO A 18 -6.17 13.31 6.24
C PRO A 18 -5.08 13.75 7.23
N ASP A 19 -5.24 13.52 8.53
CA ASP A 19 -4.29 13.94 9.57
C ASP A 19 -2.94 13.19 9.52
N LEU A 20 -2.88 12.05 8.85
CA LEU A 20 -1.63 11.33 8.60
C LEU A 20 -0.64 12.13 7.72
N VAL A 21 -1.09 13.24 7.11
CA VAL A 21 -0.23 14.17 6.37
C VAL A 21 0.93 14.70 7.22
N GLN A 22 0.70 14.97 8.51
CA GLN A 22 1.73 15.46 9.42
C GLN A 22 2.81 14.40 9.67
N LEU A 23 2.40 13.14 9.83
CA LEU A 23 3.32 12.02 10.01
C LEU A 23 4.14 11.73 8.74
N ALA A 24 3.50 11.81 7.58
CA ALA A 24 4.16 11.63 6.28
C ALA A 24 5.25 12.68 6.06
N ASN A 25 4.96 13.96 6.36
CA ASN A 25 5.89 15.07 6.17
C ASN A 25 7.14 14.95 7.04
N LYS A 26 7.01 14.54 8.31
CA LYS A 26 8.15 14.34 9.22
C LYS A 26 9.16 13.32 8.69
N LYS A 27 8.70 12.20 8.14
CA LYS A 27 9.61 11.16 7.61
C LYS A 27 10.25 11.55 6.27
N VAL A 28 9.56 12.29 5.40
CA VAL A 28 10.16 12.77 4.15
C VAL A 28 11.27 13.76 4.43
N SER A 29 11.07 14.69 5.36
CA SER A 29 12.11 15.66 5.77
C SER A 29 13.31 14.99 6.46
N SER A 30 13.11 13.94 7.26
CA SER A 30 14.21 13.20 7.88
C SER A 30 14.96 12.31 6.87
N ALA A 31 14.26 11.71 5.91
CA ALA A 31 14.86 10.90 4.85
C ALA A 31 15.66 11.76 3.86
N SER A 32 15.21 12.96 3.52
CA SER A 32 15.99 13.88 2.69
C SER A 32 17.27 14.40 3.38
N ALA A 33 17.27 14.52 4.69
CA ALA A 33 18.45 14.86 5.47
C ALA A 33 19.47 13.70 5.56
N GLN A 34 19.01 12.45 5.57
CA GLN A 34 19.86 11.26 5.61
C GLN A 34 20.30 10.76 4.21
N ASN A 35 19.49 10.98 3.16
CA ASN A 35 19.72 10.49 1.80
C ASN A 35 20.47 11.47 0.90
N ALA A 36 21.01 12.55 1.42
CA ALA A 36 22.02 13.34 0.69
C ALA A 36 23.27 12.50 0.34
N GLY A 37 23.36 11.25 0.81
CA GLY A 37 24.50 10.35 0.66
C GLY A 37 24.29 9.01 -0.03
N THR A 38 23.10 8.37 -0.09
CA THR A 38 23.15 6.92 -0.43
C THR A 38 21.89 6.24 -0.96
N LEU A 39 20.95 6.85 -1.66
CA LEU A 39 19.86 6.07 -2.32
C LEU A 39 19.31 6.77 -3.57
N GLY A 40 20.08 6.72 -4.62
CA GLY A 40 19.63 7.01 -5.96
C GLY A 40 20.52 6.27 -6.92
N GLY A 41 20.17 5.05 -7.31
CA GLY A 41 20.76 4.44 -8.49
C GLY A 41 20.51 5.36 -9.69
N PRO A 42 21.56 5.84 -10.40
CA PRO A 42 21.40 6.84 -11.44
C PRO A 42 20.87 6.18 -12.71
N TYR A 43 19.58 6.35 -12.98
CA TYR A 43 19.13 6.26 -14.36
C TYR A 43 19.46 7.60 -15.05
N LEU A 44 20.70 7.73 -15.49
CA LEU A 44 21.12 8.81 -16.35
C LEU A 44 20.54 8.57 -17.74
N THR A 45 19.44 9.22 -18.08
CA THR A 45 18.90 9.20 -19.44
C THR A 45 19.37 10.38 -20.24
N LYS A 46 19.88 10.12 -21.47
CA LYS A 46 20.31 11.13 -22.46
C LYS A 46 19.13 11.83 -23.19
N LEU A 47 17.89 11.72 -22.70
CA LEU A 47 16.69 12.22 -23.38
C LEU A 47 16.26 13.58 -22.85
N LYS A 48 15.99 14.53 -23.76
CA LYS A 48 15.43 15.85 -23.47
C LYS A 48 13.93 15.74 -23.15
N GLY A 49 13.50 16.18 -21.97
CA GLY A 49 12.10 16.29 -21.55
C GLY A 49 11.86 17.47 -20.60
N ARG A 50 10.62 17.95 -20.51
CA ARG A 50 10.18 18.91 -19.48
C ARG A 50 10.38 18.26 -18.10
N GLY A 51 11.08 18.94 -17.18
CA GLY A 51 11.29 18.49 -15.79
C GLY A 51 12.71 17.98 -15.51
N MET A 52 13.73 18.53 -16.16
CA MET A 52 15.13 18.24 -15.81
C MET A 52 15.64 19.24 -14.77
N GLU A 53 15.93 18.76 -13.56
CA GLU A 53 16.60 19.54 -12.53
C GLU A 53 18.12 19.37 -12.61
N PHE A 54 18.86 20.48 -12.42
CA PHE A 54 20.31 20.42 -12.35
C PHE A 54 20.74 19.56 -11.16
N ALA A 55 21.46 18.47 -11.41
CA ALA A 55 21.94 17.57 -10.36
C ALA A 55 23.36 17.94 -9.91
N GLU A 56 24.31 17.96 -10.84
CA GLU A 56 25.72 18.27 -10.57
C GLU A 56 26.47 18.67 -11.85
N ALA A 57 27.68 19.23 -11.69
CA ALA A 57 28.61 19.44 -12.77
C ALA A 57 29.77 18.44 -12.66
N ARG A 58 30.04 17.69 -13.74
CA ARG A 58 31.22 16.80 -13.83
C ARG A 58 32.18 17.27 -14.95
N PRO A 59 33.47 16.85 -14.92
CA PRO A 59 34.36 17.09 -16.03
C PRO A 59 33.77 16.57 -17.35
N TYR A 60 33.90 17.37 -18.41
CA TYR A 60 33.46 17.04 -19.77
C TYR A 60 34.19 15.80 -20.27
N GLN A 61 33.48 14.92 -20.93
CA GLN A 61 34.02 13.74 -21.61
C GLN A 61 33.69 13.81 -23.10
N PRO A 62 34.59 13.37 -24.00
CA PRO A 62 34.30 13.29 -25.42
C PRO A 62 32.99 12.50 -25.68
N GLY A 63 32.04 13.15 -26.38
CA GLY A 63 30.71 12.63 -26.64
C GLY A 63 29.59 13.23 -25.77
N ASP A 64 29.93 14.09 -24.80
CA ASP A 64 28.92 14.87 -24.08
C ASP A 64 28.39 16.01 -24.99
N ASP A 65 27.10 16.36 -24.80
CA ASP A 65 26.48 17.45 -25.54
C ASP A 65 27.06 18.81 -25.08
N VAL A 66 27.73 19.49 -25.97
CA VAL A 66 28.39 20.82 -25.73
C VAL A 66 27.41 21.89 -25.23
N ARG A 67 26.11 21.73 -25.50
CA ARG A 67 25.07 22.67 -25.02
C ARG A 67 24.88 22.61 -23.51
N HIS A 68 25.34 21.53 -22.88
CA HIS A 68 25.24 21.32 -21.44
C HIS A 68 26.52 21.75 -20.70
N ILE A 69 27.47 22.38 -21.36
CA ILE A 69 28.66 22.90 -20.69
C ILE A 69 28.26 23.95 -19.64
N ASP A 70 28.76 23.79 -18.43
CA ASP A 70 28.64 24.78 -17.37
C ASP A 70 29.79 25.79 -17.47
N TRP A 71 29.57 26.86 -18.22
CA TRP A 71 30.57 27.89 -18.43
C TRP A 71 31.02 28.57 -17.13
N ARG A 72 30.15 28.64 -16.13
CA ARG A 72 30.47 29.26 -14.84
C ARG A 72 31.45 28.41 -14.03
N VAL A 73 31.20 27.08 -13.95
CA VAL A 73 32.12 26.13 -13.30
C VAL A 73 33.42 26.02 -14.10
N THR A 74 33.35 25.93 -15.44
CA THR A 74 34.48 25.87 -16.35
C THR A 74 35.40 27.08 -16.15
N ALA A 75 34.87 28.30 -16.11
CA ALA A 75 35.66 29.51 -15.91
C ALA A 75 36.37 29.54 -14.53
N ARG A 76 35.76 28.97 -13.52
CA ARG A 76 36.31 28.93 -12.15
C ARG A 76 37.39 27.87 -11.98
N THR A 77 37.24 26.71 -12.64
CA THR A 77 38.11 25.55 -12.46
C THR A 77 39.18 25.41 -13.49
N GLY A 78 39.07 26.16 -14.60
CA GLY A 78 39.98 26.04 -15.77
C GLY A 78 39.82 24.75 -16.56
N ARG A 79 38.87 23.90 -16.25
CA ARG A 79 38.55 22.62 -16.94
C ARG A 79 37.11 22.62 -17.39
N THR A 80 36.86 22.14 -18.61
CA THR A 80 35.49 22.05 -19.12
C THR A 80 34.64 21.10 -18.28
N HIS A 81 33.50 21.60 -17.79
CA HIS A 81 32.52 20.85 -17.04
C HIS A 81 31.19 20.82 -17.79
N THR A 82 30.49 19.67 -17.72
CA THR A 82 29.14 19.51 -18.26
C THR A 82 28.12 19.39 -17.12
N LYS A 83 26.95 19.98 -17.33
CA LYS A 83 25.81 19.86 -16.41
C LYS A 83 25.18 18.50 -16.54
N LEU A 84 25.08 17.75 -15.45
CA LEU A 84 24.22 16.59 -15.35
C LEU A 84 22.85 17.03 -14.86
N PHE A 85 21.84 16.58 -15.56
CA PHE A 85 20.46 16.82 -15.19
C PHE A 85 19.87 15.51 -14.68
N ARG A 86 19.10 15.60 -13.60
CA ARG A 86 18.25 14.52 -13.12
C ARG A 86 16.86 14.75 -13.68
N GLU A 87 16.31 13.75 -14.34
CA GLU A 87 14.92 13.78 -14.76
C GLU A 87 14.04 13.51 -13.53
N GLU A 88 13.32 14.55 -13.07
CA GLU A 88 12.28 14.39 -12.06
C GLU A 88 11.06 13.76 -12.73
N ARG A 89 10.98 12.43 -12.67
CA ARG A 89 9.81 11.72 -13.18
C ARG A 89 8.78 11.59 -12.09
N GLU A 90 7.64 12.28 -12.26
CA GLU A 90 6.42 12.01 -11.53
C GLU A 90 6.05 10.54 -11.74
N ARG A 91 6.22 9.73 -10.72
CA ARG A 91 5.89 8.31 -10.80
C ARG A 91 4.42 8.10 -10.49
N PRO A 92 3.66 7.34 -11.30
CA PRO A 92 2.32 6.93 -10.92
C PRO A 92 2.40 5.94 -9.74
N VAL A 93 1.65 6.25 -8.67
CA VAL A 93 1.47 5.40 -7.48
C VAL A 93 0.01 4.96 -7.42
N MET A 94 -0.22 3.66 -7.32
CA MET A 94 -1.56 3.07 -7.23
C MET A 94 -1.73 2.36 -5.90
N LEU A 95 -2.74 2.77 -5.13
CA LEU A 95 -3.12 2.16 -3.87
C LEU A 95 -4.28 1.18 -4.13
N VAL A 96 -4.07 -0.11 -3.94
CA VAL A 96 -5.09 -1.16 -4.14
C VAL A 96 -5.53 -1.66 -2.77
N LEU A 97 -6.75 -1.30 -2.35
CA LEU A 97 -7.29 -1.61 -1.03
C LEU A 97 -8.38 -2.66 -1.13
N ASP A 98 -8.13 -3.76 -0.47
CA ASP A 98 -9.10 -4.81 -0.22
C ASP A 98 -10.03 -4.40 0.92
N GLN A 99 -11.34 -4.36 0.64
CA GLN A 99 -12.41 -4.08 1.58
C GLN A 99 -13.40 -5.26 1.60
N ALA A 100 -12.93 -6.48 1.32
CA ALA A 100 -13.72 -7.70 1.43
C ALA A 100 -13.98 -8.05 2.90
N GLN A 101 -15.00 -8.86 3.15
CA GLN A 101 -15.45 -9.22 4.51
C GLN A 101 -14.31 -9.69 5.44
N PRO A 102 -13.33 -10.52 5.01
CA PRO A 102 -12.25 -10.96 5.89
C PRO A 102 -11.36 -9.80 6.41
N MET A 103 -11.34 -8.66 5.71
CA MET A 103 -10.61 -7.48 6.14
C MET A 103 -11.28 -6.73 7.31
N PHE A 104 -12.55 -7.03 7.60
CA PHE A 104 -13.30 -6.44 8.72
C PHE A 104 -13.14 -7.25 10.02
N PHE A 105 -11.97 -7.85 10.19
CA PHE A 105 -11.59 -8.56 11.41
C PHE A 105 -10.51 -7.78 12.17
N GLY A 106 -10.59 -7.80 13.49
CA GLY A 106 -9.60 -7.21 14.39
C GLY A 106 -9.94 -7.54 15.84
N SER A 107 -8.94 -7.97 16.60
CA SER A 107 -9.13 -8.50 17.98
C SER A 107 -8.72 -7.52 19.09
N ARG A 108 -8.00 -6.45 18.77
CA ARG A 108 -7.44 -5.54 19.79
C ARG A 108 -7.75 -4.08 19.48
N GLU A 109 -6.90 -3.43 18.69
CA GLU A 109 -6.96 -1.97 18.52
C GLU A 109 -7.83 -1.54 17.34
N ARG A 110 -7.75 -2.27 16.22
CA ARG A 110 -8.42 -1.88 14.98
C ARG A 110 -8.65 -3.05 14.03
N LEU A 111 -9.55 -2.86 13.07
CA LEU A 111 -9.78 -3.82 11.98
C LEU A 111 -8.60 -3.83 11.00
N LYS A 112 -8.39 -4.95 10.31
CA LYS A 112 -7.40 -5.06 9.21
C LYS A 112 -7.65 -4.01 8.13
N SER A 113 -8.92 -3.77 7.76
CA SER A 113 -9.32 -2.74 6.79
C SER A 113 -8.96 -1.32 7.23
N VAL A 114 -9.10 -0.98 8.52
CA VAL A 114 -8.67 0.30 9.08
C VAL A 114 -7.15 0.44 9.02
N GLN A 115 -6.42 -0.60 9.38
CA GLN A 115 -4.96 -0.60 9.29
C GLN A 115 -4.48 -0.42 7.85
N ALA A 116 -5.09 -1.16 6.90
CA ALA A 116 -4.84 -1.00 5.46
C ALA A 116 -5.03 0.45 4.99
N ALA A 117 -6.18 1.06 5.35
CA ALA A 117 -6.50 2.43 4.97
C ALA A 117 -5.51 3.44 5.53
N ARG A 118 -5.06 3.28 6.78
CA ARG A 118 -4.08 4.16 7.43
C ARG A 118 -2.70 4.09 6.76
N ILE A 119 -2.20 2.88 6.49
CA ILE A 119 -0.90 2.71 5.81
C ILE A 119 -0.99 3.23 4.37
N ALA A 120 -2.06 2.91 3.64
CA ALA A 120 -2.28 3.42 2.29
C ALA A 120 -2.31 4.96 2.28
N ALA A 121 -3.02 5.58 3.23
CA ALA A 121 -3.06 7.03 3.36
C ALA A 121 -1.68 7.64 3.64
N LEU A 122 -0.89 7.04 4.54
CA LEU A 122 0.47 7.49 4.82
C LEU A 122 1.38 7.40 3.59
N LEU A 123 1.38 6.27 2.90
CA LEU A 123 2.21 6.04 1.71
C LEU A 123 1.82 6.95 0.55
N GLY A 124 0.52 7.20 0.36
CA GLY A 124 0.04 8.14 -0.64
C GLY A 124 0.42 9.59 -0.33
N TRP A 125 0.37 10.04 0.93
CA TRP A 125 0.89 11.35 1.31
C TRP A 125 2.40 11.48 1.05
N ARG A 126 3.18 10.44 1.39
CA ARG A 126 4.63 10.42 1.10
C ARG A 126 4.91 10.50 -0.41
N ALA A 127 4.11 9.79 -1.22
CA ALA A 127 4.23 9.85 -2.66
C ALA A 127 3.95 11.26 -3.20
N LEU A 128 2.86 11.91 -2.74
CA LEU A 128 2.55 13.30 -3.12
C LEU A 128 3.64 14.30 -2.71
N PHE A 129 4.26 14.12 -1.53
CA PHE A 129 5.37 14.99 -1.10
C PHE A 129 6.64 14.81 -1.95
N ARG A 130 6.78 13.68 -2.64
CA ARG A 130 7.85 13.44 -3.62
C ARG A 130 7.50 13.91 -5.03
N GLY A 131 6.35 14.53 -5.22
CA GLY A 131 5.87 14.95 -6.54
C GLY A 131 5.21 13.83 -7.35
N ASP A 132 5.01 12.64 -6.78
CA ASP A 132 4.40 11.50 -7.47
C ASP A 132 2.89 11.71 -7.70
N ARG A 133 2.34 11.03 -8.72
CA ARG A 133 0.90 11.01 -9.01
C ARG A 133 0.25 9.86 -8.25
N VAL A 134 -0.76 10.12 -7.41
CA VAL A 134 -1.42 9.12 -6.59
C VAL A 134 -2.84 8.86 -7.08
N GLY A 135 -3.17 7.57 -7.22
CA GLY A 135 -4.49 7.05 -7.48
C GLY A 135 -4.80 5.84 -6.59
N GLY A 136 -5.98 5.25 -6.75
CA GLY A 136 -6.38 4.10 -5.96
C GLY A 136 -7.44 3.25 -6.61
N VAL A 137 -7.51 1.99 -6.18
CA VAL A 137 -8.58 1.05 -6.47
C VAL A 137 -9.07 0.50 -5.13
N LEU A 138 -10.36 0.65 -4.88
CA LEU A 138 -11.04 0.04 -3.75
C LEU A 138 -11.96 -1.05 -4.27
N PHE A 139 -11.95 -2.21 -3.65
CA PHE A 139 -12.83 -3.30 -4.03
C PHE A 139 -13.34 -4.08 -2.81
N SER A 140 -14.55 -4.56 -2.92
CA SER A 140 -15.19 -5.48 -2.00
C SER A 140 -16.15 -6.39 -2.76
N GLU A 141 -16.89 -7.24 -2.07
CA GLU A 141 -17.95 -8.08 -2.66
C GLU A 141 -19.04 -7.26 -3.35
N GLN A 142 -19.19 -6.01 -2.99
CA GLN A 142 -20.31 -5.17 -3.41
C GLN A 142 -19.88 -3.93 -4.18
N MET A 143 -18.58 -3.59 -4.19
CA MET A 143 -18.11 -2.36 -4.79
C MET A 143 -16.78 -2.51 -5.52
N HIS A 144 -16.61 -1.65 -6.52
CA HIS A 144 -15.33 -1.44 -7.18
C HIS A 144 -15.22 0.02 -7.61
N HIS A 145 -14.27 0.75 -7.05
CA HIS A 145 -14.04 2.16 -7.36
C HIS A 145 -12.60 2.41 -7.80
N GLU A 146 -12.44 3.21 -8.84
CA GLU A 146 -11.15 3.52 -9.44
C GLU A 146 -10.89 5.04 -9.43
N PHE A 147 -9.71 5.42 -8.96
CA PHE A 147 -9.19 6.76 -9.00
C PHE A 147 -7.88 6.78 -9.80
N ARG A 148 -7.88 7.44 -10.95
CA ARG A 148 -6.68 7.54 -11.78
C ARG A 148 -5.60 8.38 -11.08
N PRO A 149 -4.30 8.03 -11.21
CA PRO A 149 -3.21 8.76 -10.56
C PRO A 149 -3.13 10.22 -11.00
N ARG A 150 -3.12 11.15 -10.03
CA ARG A 150 -2.96 12.60 -10.23
C ARG A 150 -2.02 13.20 -9.19
N ALA A 151 -1.20 14.19 -9.57
CA ALA A 151 -0.37 14.98 -8.68
C ALA A 151 -1.18 16.17 -8.11
N ASP A 152 -2.30 15.87 -7.49
CA ASP A 152 -3.23 16.87 -6.95
C ASP A 152 -3.71 16.48 -5.54
N ARG A 153 -3.39 17.34 -4.56
CA ARG A 153 -3.79 17.15 -3.17
C ARG A 153 -5.30 17.07 -2.99
N ARG A 154 -6.08 17.87 -3.74
CA ARG A 154 -7.56 17.84 -3.65
C ARG A 154 -8.11 16.51 -4.19
N HIS A 155 -7.50 16.00 -5.25
CA HIS A 155 -7.87 14.68 -5.79
C HIS A 155 -7.58 13.57 -4.77
N TYR A 156 -6.42 13.62 -4.10
CA TYR A 156 -6.05 12.65 -3.09
C TYR A 156 -6.96 12.72 -1.85
N LEU A 157 -7.31 13.91 -1.38
CA LEU A 157 -8.29 14.07 -0.29
C LEU A 157 -9.66 13.49 -0.64
N ARG A 158 -10.09 13.58 -1.91
CA ARG A 158 -11.32 12.91 -2.37
C ARG A 158 -11.22 11.40 -2.31
N LEU A 159 -10.07 10.83 -2.72
CA LEU A 159 -9.80 9.39 -2.58
C LEU A 159 -9.88 8.97 -1.09
N LEU A 160 -9.22 9.68 -0.18
CA LEU A 160 -9.27 9.38 1.25
C LEU A 160 -10.69 9.49 1.82
N SER A 161 -11.44 10.53 1.43
CA SER A 161 -12.84 10.70 1.84
C SER A 161 -13.70 9.53 1.35
N HIS A 162 -13.45 9.06 0.13
CA HIS A 162 -14.18 7.92 -0.43
C HIS A 162 -13.84 6.62 0.31
N ILE A 163 -12.56 6.37 0.61
CA ILE A 163 -12.14 5.22 1.43
C ILE A 163 -12.90 5.22 2.77
N MET A 164 -12.95 6.37 3.46
CA MET A 164 -13.65 6.47 4.74
C MET A 164 -15.16 6.24 4.63
N THR A 165 -15.79 6.82 3.60
CA THR A 165 -17.24 6.70 3.39
C THR A 165 -17.64 5.27 3.11
N GLU A 166 -16.97 4.61 2.15
CA GLU A 166 -17.26 3.24 1.77
C GLU A 166 -16.96 2.25 2.90
N HIS A 167 -15.81 2.42 3.57
CA HIS A 167 -15.47 1.60 4.73
C HIS A 167 -16.57 1.67 5.82
N ASN A 168 -17.00 2.88 6.19
CA ASN A 168 -18.00 3.06 7.23
C ASN A 168 -19.37 2.52 6.80
N LEU A 169 -19.74 2.64 5.54
CA LEU A 169 -20.96 2.05 4.97
C LEU A 169 -20.93 0.52 5.07
N LEU A 170 -19.78 -0.11 4.76
CA LEU A 170 -19.63 -1.56 4.87
C LEU A 170 -19.70 -2.03 6.33
N VAL A 171 -19.11 -1.27 7.29
CA VAL A 171 -19.24 -1.56 8.73
C VAL A 171 -20.71 -1.50 9.18
N ASP A 172 -21.45 -0.48 8.74
CA ASP A 172 -22.87 -0.33 9.11
C ASP A 172 -23.70 -1.52 8.56
N ARG A 173 -23.46 -1.93 7.30
CA ARG A 173 -24.12 -3.12 6.69
C ARG A 173 -23.78 -4.43 7.40
N MET A 174 -22.51 -4.61 7.83
CA MET A 174 -22.13 -5.78 8.65
C MET A 174 -22.91 -5.83 9.95
N ASN A 175 -23.06 -4.70 10.63
CA ASN A 175 -23.79 -4.62 11.89
C ASN A 175 -25.29 -4.89 11.71
N GLU A 176 -25.85 -4.61 10.53
CA GLU A 176 -27.24 -4.88 10.15
C GLU A 176 -27.45 -6.33 9.67
N GLY A 177 -26.38 -7.11 9.53
CA GLY A 177 -26.42 -8.50 9.06
C GLY A 177 -26.69 -8.65 7.55
N GLU A 178 -26.58 -7.57 6.80
CA GLU A 178 -26.87 -7.53 5.36
C GLU A 178 -25.71 -7.99 4.46
N TRP A 179 -24.59 -8.42 5.05
CA TRP A 179 -23.42 -8.79 4.27
C TRP A 179 -23.33 -10.30 4.04
N SER A 180 -23.43 -10.71 2.79
CA SER A 180 -23.17 -12.09 2.38
C SER A 180 -21.81 -12.19 1.68
N PHE A 181 -20.97 -13.08 2.19
CA PHE A 181 -19.66 -13.38 1.64
C PHE A 181 -19.77 -14.21 0.35
N ASN A 182 -19.30 -13.67 -0.78
CA ASN A 182 -19.12 -14.39 -2.03
C ASN A 182 -17.78 -14.03 -2.66
N SER A 183 -16.68 -14.60 -2.16
CA SER A 183 -15.33 -14.13 -2.34
C SER A 183 -14.61 -14.60 -3.60
N LYS A 184 -15.12 -15.61 -4.32
CA LYS A 184 -14.28 -16.38 -5.25
C LYS A 184 -13.72 -15.64 -6.46
N PHE A 185 -14.29 -14.49 -6.87
CA PHE A 185 -13.88 -13.86 -8.14
C PHE A 185 -13.39 -12.42 -8.02
N MET A 186 -13.42 -11.82 -6.84
CA MET A 186 -13.32 -10.37 -6.74
C MET A 186 -11.88 -9.88 -6.69
N PHE A 187 -11.00 -10.58 -6.01
CA PHE A 187 -9.59 -10.18 -5.94
C PHE A 187 -8.91 -10.33 -7.31
N ALA A 188 -9.15 -11.43 -8.01
CA ALA A 188 -8.65 -11.64 -9.37
C ALA A 188 -9.17 -10.55 -10.33
N GLU A 189 -10.48 -10.24 -10.27
CA GLU A 189 -11.09 -9.18 -11.08
C GLU A 189 -10.54 -7.80 -10.73
N ALA A 190 -10.34 -7.48 -9.44
CA ALA A 190 -9.71 -6.24 -9.02
C ALA A 190 -8.29 -6.12 -9.58
N LEU A 191 -7.47 -7.16 -9.47
CA LEU A 191 -6.12 -7.18 -10.04
C LEU A 191 -6.13 -7.07 -11.57
N ARG A 192 -7.10 -7.71 -12.24
CA ARG A 192 -7.31 -7.57 -13.68
C ARG A 192 -7.55 -6.11 -14.06
N ARG A 193 -8.47 -5.43 -13.37
CA ARG A 193 -8.79 -4.00 -13.61
C ARG A 193 -7.61 -3.09 -13.30
N VAL A 194 -6.91 -3.31 -12.18
CA VAL A 194 -5.68 -2.59 -11.85
C VAL A 194 -4.69 -2.62 -13.00
N ARG A 195 -4.49 -3.78 -13.66
CA ARG A 195 -3.61 -3.89 -14.83
C ARG A 195 -4.01 -3.02 -16.03
N HIS A 196 -5.30 -2.72 -16.20
CA HIS A 196 -5.78 -1.84 -17.28
C HIS A 196 -5.62 -0.35 -16.94
N VAL A 197 -5.61 0.00 -15.66
CA VAL A 197 -5.51 1.40 -15.20
C VAL A 197 -4.06 1.82 -14.97
N VAL A 198 -3.22 0.88 -14.55
CA VAL A 198 -1.82 1.15 -14.19
C VAL A 198 -0.94 1.27 -15.42
N GLN A 199 -0.20 2.37 -15.51
CA GLN A 199 0.80 2.58 -16.56
C GLN A 199 2.10 1.85 -16.24
N PRO A 200 2.87 1.38 -17.24
CA PRO A 200 4.21 0.82 -17.02
C PRO A 200 5.13 1.77 -16.24
N GLY A 201 5.94 1.22 -15.33
CA GLY A 201 6.83 1.99 -14.46
C GLY A 201 6.18 2.53 -13.19
N SER A 202 4.90 2.20 -12.94
CA SER A 202 4.19 2.59 -11.72
C SER A 202 4.70 1.86 -10.47
N LEU A 203 4.42 2.45 -9.31
CA LEU A 203 4.52 1.82 -8.00
C LEU A 203 3.12 1.40 -7.55
N VAL A 204 2.91 0.12 -7.33
CA VAL A 204 1.61 -0.43 -6.93
C VAL A 204 1.72 -0.99 -5.52
N TYR A 205 0.92 -0.47 -4.62
CA TYR A 205 0.76 -0.97 -3.25
C TYR A 205 -0.53 -1.79 -3.17
N VAL A 206 -0.45 -3.03 -2.73
CA VAL A 206 -1.61 -3.92 -2.54
C VAL A 206 -1.76 -4.23 -1.06
N PHE A 207 -2.92 -3.92 -0.50
CA PHE A 207 -3.26 -4.13 0.90
C PHE A 207 -4.38 -5.15 1.02
N SER A 208 -4.10 -6.33 1.55
CA SER A 208 -5.07 -7.43 1.68
C SER A 208 -4.62 -8.42 2.75
N ASP A 209 -5.51 -9.27 3.22
CA ASP A 209 -5.19 -10.47 3.98
C ASP A 209 -5.03 -11.72 3.08
N PHE A 210 -5.18 -11.54 1.77
CA PHE A 210 -5.03 -12.59 0.76
C PHE A 210 -5.93 -13.83 0.94
N SER A 211 -7.03 -13.72 1.70
CA SER A 211 -7.96 -14.84 1.92
C SER A 211 -8.57 -15.39 0.64
N GLY A 212 -8.74 -14.55 -0.39
CA GLY A 212 -9.25 -14.93 -1.70
C GLY A 212 -8.17 -15.16 -2.77
N PHE A 213 -6.89 -15.30 -2.39
CA PHE A 213 -5.80 -15.41 -3.35
C PHE A 213 -5.74 -16.80 -4.00
N ASP A 214 -5.92 -16.84 -5.32
CA ASP A 214 -5.96 -18.03 -6.14
C ASP A 214 -4.99 -17.98 -7.34
N ALA A 215 -5.04 -18.96 -8.22
CA ALA A 215 -4.18 -19.05 -9.40
C ALA A 215 -4.39 -17.90 -10.40
N GLU A 216 -5.61 -17.39 -10.54
CA GLU A 216 -5.90 -16.22 -11.40
C GLU A 216 -5.34 -14.94 -10.77
N CYS A 217 -5.46 -14.77 -9.46
CA CYS A 217 -4.82 -13.67 -8.73
C CYS A 217 -3.30 -13.67 -8.96
N ARG A 218 -2.66 -14.84 -8.81
CA ARG A 218 -1.22 -15.03 -9.08
C ARG A 218 -0.86 -14.61 -10.50
N LYS A 219 -1.60 -15.05 -11.50
CA LYS A 219 -1.39 -14.71 -12.92
C LYS A 219 -1.46 -13.20 -13.15
N HIS A 220 -2.47 -12.53 -12.62
CA HIS A 220 -2.64 -11.08 -12.78
C HIS A 220 -1.55 -10.31 -12.04
N LEU A 221 -1.20 -10.71 -10.82
CA LEU A 221 -0.17 -10.06 -10.02
C LEU A 221 1.22 -10.22 -10.66
N PHE A 222 1.55 -11.42 -11.16
CA PHE A 222 2.79 -11.67 -11.90
C PHE A 222 2.89 -10.82 -13.18
N GLN A 223 1.80 -10.68 -13.93
CA GLN A 223 1.79 -9.82 -15.11
C GLN A 223 1.94 -8.34 -14.76
N LEU A 224 1.33 -7.89 -13.66
CA LEU A 224 1.48 -6.53 -13.16
C LEU A 224 2.93 -6.23 -12.77
N SER A 225 3.61 -7.17 -12.10
CA SER A 225 4.99 -7.00 -11.63
C SER A 225 6.04 -6.99 -12.73
N LYS A 226 5.73 -7.47 -13.94
CA LYS A 226 6.67 -7.43 -15.07
C LYS A 226 7.05 -6.02 -15.51
N GLN A 227 6.11 -5.07 -15.38
CA GLN A 227 6.28 -3.70 -15.88
C GLN A 227 6.20 -2.66 -14.76
N ASN A 228 5.92 -3.08 -13.52
CA ASN A 228 5.69 -2.22 -12.38
C ASN A 228 6.43 -2.74 -11.16
N GLN A 229 6.76 -1.84 -10.25
CA GLN A 229 7.19 -2.22 -8.92
C GLN A 229 5.94 -2.48 -8.07
N VAL A 230 5.78 -3.72 -7.60
CA VAL A 230 4.63 -4.09 -6.77
C VAL A 230 5.11 -4.37 -5.35
N GLN A 231 4.49 -3.70 -4.40
CA GLN A 231 4.68 -3.92 -2.97
C GLN A 231 3.37 -4.40 -2.36
N VAL A 232 3.44 -5.50 -1.67
CA VAL A 232 2.30 -6.16 -1.03
C VAL A 232 2.39 -5.96 0.47
N TYR A 233 1.30 -5.53 1.09
CA TYR A 233 1.11 -5.48 2.52
C TYR A 233 0.12 -6.58 2.91
N PHE A 234 0.65 -7.66 3.46
CA PHE A 234 -0.14 -8.76 4.00
C PHE A 234 -0.54 -8.43 5.43
N ILE A 235 -1.84 -8.18 5.63
CA ILE A 235 -2.36 -7.67 6.90
C ILE A 235 -2.98 -8.82 7.69
N THR A 236 -2.50 -8.98 8.92
CA THR A 236 -2.93 -10.03 9.85
C THR A 236 -3.35 -9.44 11.18
N ASP A 237 -4.11 -10.21 11.95
CA ASP A 237 -4.46 -9.87 13.33
C ASP A 237 -3.78 -10.83 14.30
N PRO A 238 -3.34 -10.38 15.50
CA PRO A 238 -2.72 -11.26 16.49
C PRO A 238 -3.55 -12.49 16.83
N LEU A 239 -4.89 -12.39 16.83
CA LEU A 239 -5.77 -13.52 17.13
C LEU A 239 -5.83 -14.56 15.99
N GLU A 240 -5.43 -14.21 14.77
CA GLU A 240 -5.30 -15.18 13.67
C GLU A 240 -4.10 -16.09 13.87
N LYS A 241 -3.04 -15.58 14.50
CA LYS A 241 -1.81 -16.34 14.81
C LYS A 241 -1.90 -17.06 16.16
N ASP A 242 -2.29 -16.32 17.20
CA ASP A 242 -2.30 -16.81 18.57
C ASP A 242 -3.73 -17.04 19.02
N THR A 243 -4.03 -18.25 19.50
CA THR A 243 -5.33 -18.51 20.10
C THR A 243 -5.58 -17.62 21.32
N PRO A 244 -6.83 -17.23 21.58
CA PRO A 244 -7.17 -16.50 22.81
C PRO A 244 -6.80 -17.31 24.06
N SER A 245 -6.78 -16.64 25.22
CA SER A 245 -6.56 -17.29 26.52
C SER A 245 -7.52 -18.47 26.71
N SER A 246 -7.20 -19.41 27.61
CA SER A 246 -8.02 -20.61 27.83
C SER A 246 -9.50 -20.27 28.05
N GLY A 247 -10.38 -20.92 27.30
CA GLY A 247 -11.82 -20.69 27.32
C GLY A 247 -12.55 -21.33 26.12
N ARG A 248 -13.87 -21.24 26.11
CA ARG A 248 -14.69 -21.63 24.95
C ARG A 248 -15.09 -20.38 24.18
N TYR A 249 -14.81 -20.37 22.91
CA TYR A 249 -15.09 -19.23 22.02
C TYR A 249 -16.00 -19.65 20.88
N ALA A 250 -17.00 -18.82 20.60
CA ALA A 250 -17.79 -18.95 19.40
C ALA A 250 -17.03 -18.31 18.23
N MET A 251 -16.65 -19.09 17.24
CA MET A 251 -16.04 -18.60 15.99
C MET A 251 -17.08 -18.69 14.88
N SER A 252 -17.26 -17.61 14.14
CA SER A 252 -18.21 -17.55 13.03
C SER A 252 -17.51 -17.13 11.75
N ASP A 253 -17.87 -17.78 10.65
CA ASP A 253 -17.51 -17.40 9.28
C ASP A 253 -18.58 -16.50 8.62
N GLY A 254 -19.52 -15.99 9.41
CA GLY A 254 -20.67 -15.22 8.95
C GLY A 254 -21.87 -16.07 8.48
N LYS A 255 -21.70 -17.39 8.32
CA LYS A 255 -22.78 -18.34 7.93
C LYS A 255 -23.04 -19.39 9.01
N SER A 256 -21.99 -19.87 9.63
CA SER A 256 -22.02 -20.88 10.68
C SER A 256 -21.24 -20.42 11.90
N THR A 257 -21.63 -20.90 13.07
CA THR A 257 -20.92 -20.67 14.32
C THR A 257 -20.45 -21.99 14.90
N THR A 258 -19.14 -22.10 15.11
CA THR A 258 -18.51 -23.28 15.72
C THR A 258 -17.89 -22.90 17.05
N TRP A 259 -18.10 -23.78 18.08
CA TRP A 259 -17.48 -23.58 19.38
C TRP A 259 -16.08 -24.21 19.42
N VAL A 260 -15.08 -23.38 19.69
CA VAL A 260 -13.68 -23.80 19.84
C VAL A 260 -13.24 -23.71 21.29
N ASN A 261 -12.66 -24.78 21.80
CA ASN A 261 -12.08 -24.81 23.15
C ASN A 261 -10.59 -24.45 23.08
N ALA A 262 -10.26 -23.19 23.34
CA ALA A 262 -8.88 -22.70 23.37
C ALA A 262 -8.08 -23.19 24.59
N GLY A 263 -8.71 -23.86 25.57
CA GLY A 263 -8.02 -24.49 26.70
C GLY A 263 -7.22 -25.74 26.33
N ASN A 264 -7.57 -26.41 25.23
CA ASN A 264 -6.86 -27.62 24.77
C ASN A 264 -5.56 -27.25 24.03
N LYS A 265 -4.44 -27.80 24.50
CA LYS A 265 -3.11 -27.57 23.92
C LYS A 265 -3.01 -28.04 22.46
N GLU A 266 -3.64 -29.18 22.15
CA GLU A 266 -3.67 -29.74 20.80
C GLU A 266 -4.44 -28.83 19.82
N THR A 267 -5.62 -28.34 20.23
CA THR A 267 -6.42 -27.39 19.46
C THR A 267 -5.63 -26.10 19.16
N ARG A 268 -4.92 -25.57 20.15
CA ARG A 268 -4.06 -24.39 19.96
C ARG A 268 -2.94 -24.65 18.95
N GLN A 269 -2.27 -25.81 19.07
CA GLN A 269 -1.18 -26.17 18.17
C GLN A 269 -1.68 -26.31 16.71
N ILE A 270 -2.82 -26.97 16.51
CA ILE A 270 -3.45 -27.11 15.19
C ILE A 270 -3.77 -25.73 14.62
N TYR A 271 -4.35 -24.83 15.42
CA TYR A 271 -4.70 -23.48 15.00
C TYR A 271 -3.47 -22.69 14.52
N THR A 272 -2.42 -22.62 15.35
CA THR A 272 -1.18 -21.92 15.01
C THR A 272 -0.52 -22.51 13.78
N ASN A 273 -0.40 -23.84 13.69
CA ASN A 273 0.20 -24.51 12.54
C ASN A 273 -0.60 -24.24 11.25
N THR A 274 -1.94 -24.22 11.32
CA THR A 274 -2.79 -23.94 10.15
C THR A 274 -2.57 -22.53 9.64
N PHE A 275 -2.49 -21.54 10.55
CA PHE A 275 -2.20 -20.16 10.17
C PHE A 275 -0.81 -20.01 9.55
N GLU A 276 0.23 -20.59 10.18
CA GLU A 276 1.61 -20.54 9.67
C GLU A 276 1.73 -21.20 8.28
N GLN A 277 1.08 -22.33 8.07
CA GLN A 277 1.04 -23.01 6.76
C GLN A 277 0.35 -22.15 5.70
N GLN A 278 -0.76 -21.50 6.04
CA GLN A 278 -1.46 -20.60 5.12
C GLN A 278 -0.61 -19.37 4.80
N GLN A 279 0.01 -18.75 5.80
CA GLN A 279 0.89 -17.62 5.62
C GLN A 279 2.09 -17.96 4.72
N GLU A 280 2.75 -19.11 4.97
CA GLU A 280 3.89 -19.54 4.15
C GLU A 280 3.46 -19.89 2.71
N ARG A 281 2.29 -20.50 2.53
CA ARG A 281 1.73 -20.74 1.20
C ARG A 281 1.54 -19.43 0.44
N ILE A 282 0.91 -18.42 1.05
CA ILE A 282 0.69 -17.10 0.43
C ILE A 282 2.04 -16.43 0.14
N ALA A 283 2.96 -16.45 1.10
CA ALA A 283 4.29 -15.86 0.94
C ALA A 283 5.07 -16.50 -0.20
N SER A 284 5.01 -17.84 -0.36
CA SER A 284 5.67 -18.54 -1.46
C SER A 284 5.05 -18.19 -2.82
N GLU A 285 3.73 -18.13 -2.93
CA GLU A 285 3.02 -17.70 -4.13
C GLU A 285 3.37 -16.25 -4.52
N LEU A 286 3.45 -15.35 -3.56
CA LEU A 286 3.83 -13.95 -3.78
C LEU A 286 5.30 -13.81 -4.22
N ARG A 287 6.22 -14.63 -3.66
CA ARG A 287 7.62 -14.69 -4.13
C ARG A 287 7.71 -15.06 -5.61
N LEU A 288 6.90 -16.02 -6.07
CA LEU A 288 6.82 -16.38 -7.49
C LEU A 288 6.32 -15.23 -8.37
N CYS A 289 5.53 -14.31 -7.82
CA CYS A 289 5.05 -13.12 -8.52
C CYS A 289 6.09 -11.99 -8.61
N ARG A 290 7.31 -12.15 -8.05
CA ARG A 290 8.36 -11.11 -8.00
C ARG A 290 7.90 -9.80 -7.36
N VAL A 291 7.10 -9.89 -6.30
CA VAL A 291 6.61 -8.75 -5.53
C VAL A 291 7.33 -8.65 -4.19
N ASN A 292 7.45 -7.44 -3.65
CA ASN A 292 7.98 -7.23 -2.31
C ASN A 292 6.86 -7.46 -1.30
N LEU A 293 7.04 -8.42 -0.40
CA LEU A 293 6.10 -8.75 0.66
C LEU A 293 6.48 -8.04 1.95
N ASN A 294 5.53 -7.29 2.51
CA ASN A 294 5.61 -6.67 3.82
C ASN A 294 4.51 -7.30 4.71
N LEU A 295 4.89 -7.81 5.87
CA LEU A 295 3.94 -8.30 6.87
C LEU A 295 3.53 -7.13 7.77
N LEU A 296 2.25 -7.03 8.06
CA LEU A 296 1.69 -5.95 8.86
C LEU A 296 0.62 -6.49 9.80
N SER A 297 0.74 -6.16 11.08
CA SER A 297 -0.28 -6.51 12.08
C SER A 297 -1.25 -5.35 12.33
N THR A 298 -2.48 -5.67 12.76
CA THR A 298 -3.47 -4.67 13.19
C THR A 298 -3.01 -3.82 14.39
N VAL A 299 -2.03 -4.30 15.16
CA VAL A 299 -1.47 -3.59 16.32
C VAL A 299 -0.22 -2.78 16.00
N ASP A 300 0.35 -2.92 14.78
CA ASP A 300 1.57 -2.23 14.41
C ASP A 300 1.36 -0.72 14.30
N ASN A 301 2.38 0.02 14.69
CA ASN A 301 2.34 1.47 14.61
C ASN A 301 2.57 1.95 13.17
N VAL A 302 1.62 2.69 12.63
CA VAL A 302 1.70 3.29 11.28
C VAL A 302 2.96 4.15 11.09
N SER A 303 3.51 4.73 12.17
CA SER A 303 4.71 5.55 12.09
C SER A 303 6.00 4.76 11.78
N GLU A 304 6.00 3.45 11.92
CA GLU A 304 7.18 2.60 11.71
C GLU A 304 7.30 2.12 10.25
N VAL A 305 6.22 2.19 9.50
CA VAL A 305 6.15 1.90 8.07
C VAL A 305 6.67 3.11 7.27
#